data_6f0da66e011abc2ba9810e0f623bfc64
#
_entry.id   6f0da66e011abc2ba9810e0f623bfc64
#
_cell.length_a   1.000
_cell.length_b   1.000
_cell.length_c   1.000
_cell.angle_alpha   90.00
_cell.angle_beta   90.00
_cell.angle_gamma   90.00
#
_symmetry.space_group_name_H-M   'P 1'
#
loop_
_entity.id
_entity.type
_entity.pdbx_description
1 polymer ?
#
loop_
_entity_poly.entity_id
_entity_poly.type
_entity_poly.pdbx_seq_one_letter_code
_entity_poly.pdbx_strand_id
1 'polypeptide(L)'
;MCIRDRGKVPCLIMEGGEAVFDSRVIVEYLDTLSPVGKLIPPSGRERAEVKTWEALADGVMDAAILARLEATWPGRSDEQRCQAWIDRQLGKVDAALVAMARGLGDKPFCSGIHLSLSDVAVGCALGYLSFRFPQLEWRTTHPTLARLADKLALRQSFSDTKPG
;
A
#
# COMPACT_ATOMS: atom_id res chain seq x y z
N MET A 1 11.57 7.72 -16.06
CA MET A 1 11.37 6.75 -14.95
C MET A 1 12.69 6.02 -14.76
N CYS A 2 13.37 6.23 -13.64
CA CYS A 2 14.67 5.62 -13.41
C CYS A 2 14.47 4.22 -12.84
N ILE A 3 14.70 3.20 -13.67
CA ILE A 3 14.55 1.77 -13.32
C ILE A 3 15.94 1.16 -13.09
N ARG A 4 16.96 2.01 -12.84
CA ARG A 4 18.37 1.60 -13.06
C ARG A 4 18.80 0.39 -12.25
N ASP A 5 18.39 0.27 -10.99
CA ASP A 5 19.04 -0.70 -10.11
C ASP A 5 18.18 -1.89 -9.68
N ARG A 6 16.84 -1.78 -9.76
CA ARG A 6 15.90 -2.84 -9.35
C ARG A 6 14.89 -3.25 -10.41
N GLY A 7 14.78 -2.50 -11.53
CA GLY A 7 13.70 -2.70 -12.51
C GLY A 7 12.29 -2.49 -11.94
N LYS A 8 12.17 -1.76 -10.80
CA LYS A 8 10.92 -1.48 -10.10
C LYS A 8 10.77 0.02 -9.82
N VAL A 9 9.54 0.47 -9.74
CA VAL A 9 9.16 1.79 -9.24
C VAL A 9 8.74 1.71 -7.78
N PRO A 10 8.88 2.79 -7.00
CA PRO A 10 9.43 4.09 -7.34
C PRO A 10 10.96 4.14 -7.25
N CYS A 11 11.53 5.20 -7.86
CA CYS A 11 12.93 5.60 -7.68
C CYS A 11 12.96 7.13 -7.59
N LEU A 12 13.57 7.67 -6.54
CA LEU A 12 13.81 9.09 -6.34
C LEU A 12 15.26 9.40 -6.77
N ILE A 13 15.44 10.40 -7.64
CA ILE A 13 16.76 10.91 -7.99
C ILE A 13 17.00 12.17 -7.17
N MET A 14 18.08 12.16 -6.40
CA MET A 14 18.54 13.28 -5.60
C MET A 14 19.20 14.35 -6.45
N GLU A 15 19.41 15.54 -5.91
CA GLU A 15 20.07 16.67 -6.61
C GLU A 15 21.46 16.32 -7.11
N GLY A 16 22.22 15.49 -6.40
CA GLY A 16 23.53 14.99 -6.78
C GLY A 16 23.50 13.84 -7.82
N GLY A 17 22.30 13.37 -8.21
CA GLY A 17 22.13 12.27 -9.18
C GLY A 17 22.07 10.88 -8.54
N GLU A 18 22.16 10.77 -7.21
CA GLU A 18 22.02 9.52 -6.47
C GLU A 18 20.59 9.00 -6.56
N ALA A 19 20.45 7.67 -6.73
CA ALA A 19 19.17 7.00 -6.78
C ALA A 19 18.79 6.44 -5.40
N VAL A 20 17.63 6.84 -4.87
CA VAL A 20 17.04 6.29 -3.63
C VAL A 20 15.84 5.41 -4.00
N PHE A 21 15.79 4.22 -3.50
CA PHE A 21 14.75 3.19 -3.66
C PHE A 21 14.83 2.21 -2.48
N ASP A 22 13.77 1.50 -2.05
CA ASP A 22 12.40 1.49 -2.59
C ASP A 22 11.50 2.55 -1.91
N SER A 23 10.15 2.40 -2.04
CA SER A 23 9.18 3.33 -1.45
C SER A 23 9.39 3.54 0.04
N ARG A 24 9.74 2.50 0.80
CA ARG A 24 9.96 2.58 2.25
C ARG A 24 11.11 3.50 2.62
N VAL A 25 12.20 3.46 1.84
CA VAL A 25 13.36 4.34 2.05
C VAL A 25 13.02 5.76 1.61
N ILE A 26 12.34 5.89 0.45
CA ILE A 26 11.94 7.20 -0.08
C ILE A 26 11.01 7.94 0.90
N VAL A 27 9.98 7.28 1.42
CA VAL A 27 9.03 7.95 2.34
C VAL A 27 9.68 8.31 3.68
N GLU A 28 10.60 7.49 4.18
CA GLU A 28 11.38 7.86 5.38
C GLU A 28 12.23 9.09 5.14
N TYR A 29 12.94 9.14 4.01
CA TYR A 29 13.73 10.30 3.64
C TYR A 29 12.86 11.56 3.50
N LEU A 30 11.75 11.47 2.74
CA LEU A 30 10.84 12.59 2.55
C LEU A 30 10.23 13.09 3.88
N ASP A 31 9.89 12.17 4.79
CA ASP A 31 9.38 12.54 6.12
C ASP A 31 10.43 13.34 6.91
N THR A 32 11.73 13.08 6.73
CA THR A 32 12.79 13.87 7.39
C THR A 32 12.86 15.30 6.91
N LEU A 33 12.48 15.57 5.67
CA LEU A 33 12.54 16.90 5.05
C LEU A 33 11.41 17.82 5.53
N SER A 34 10.31 17.27 6.05
CA SER A 34 9.20 18.07 6.55
C SER A 34 9.59 18.74 7.90
N PRO A 35 9.52 20.05 8.02
CA PRO A 35 9.77 20.74 9.28
C PRO A 35 8.63 20.58 10.29
N VAL A 36 7.43 20.21 9.80
CA VAL A 36 6.21 20.04 10.58
C VAL A 36 5.45 18.81 10.09
N GLY A 37 4.63 18.23 10.98
CA GLY A 37 3.69 17.17 10.57
C GLY A 37 4.37 15.86 10.16
N LYS A 38 5.25 15.32 11.01
CA LYS A 38 5.85 14.01 10.80
C LYS A 38 4.78 12.91 10.71
N LEU A 39 4.90 12.07 9.68
CA LEU A 39 4.04 10.90 9.50
C LEU A 39 4.61 9.65 10.16
N ILE A 40 5.91 9.67 10.51
CA ILE A 40 6.62 8.56 11.12
C ILE A 40 7.11 9.01 12.50
N PRO A 41 6.71 8.35 13.60
CA PRO A 41 7.26 8.61 14.91
C PRO A 41 8.78 8.44 14.96
N PRO A 42 9.51 9.24 15.76
CA PRO A 42 10.98 9.25 15.72
C PRO A 42 11.59 7.92 16.19
N SER A 43 10.97 7.24 17.14
CA SER A 43 11.51 6.01 17.72
C SER A 43 10.46 5.21 18.48
N GLY A 44 10.86 4.07 19.03
CA GLY A 44 10.10 3.29 19.99
C GLY A 44 8.94 2.51 19.38
N ARG A 45 7.98 2.16 20.25
CA ARG A 45 6.85 1.27 19.92
C ARG A 45 5.92 1.89 18.87
N GLU A 46 5.67 3.18 18.95
CA GLU A 46 4.80 3.88 18.00
C GLU A 46 5.37 3.83 16.58
N ARG A 47 6.70 4.03 16.42
CA ARG A 47 7.36 3.87 15.13
C ARG A 47 7.25 2.44 14.62
N ALA A 48 7.46 1.44 15.48
CA ALA A 48 7.32 0.04 15.11
C ALA A 48 5.89 -0.27 14.65
N GLU A 49 4.87 0.26 15.32
CA GLU A 49 3.46 0.11 14.92
C GLU A 49 3.21 0.68 13.53
N VAL A 50 3.60 1.93 13.27
CA VAL A 50 3.45 2.57 11.96
C VAL A 50 4.15 1.78 10.86
N LYS A 51 5.39 1.32 11.09
CA LYS A 51 6.15 0.52 10.11
C LYS A 51 5.58 -0.88 9.93
N THR A 52 4.93 -1.45 10.92
CA THR A 52 4.21 -2.74 10.80
C THR A 52 2.98 -2.60 9.89
N TRP A 53 2.23 -1.51 10.03
CA TRP A 53 1.12 -1.19 9.14
C TRP A 53 1.58 -0.99 7.70
N GLU A 54 2.66 -0.24 7.48
CA GLU A 54 3.28 -0.07 6.17
C GLU A 54 3.66 -1.43 5.56
N ALA A 55 4.36 -2.27 6.32
CA ALA A 55 4.76 -3.59 5.85
C ALA A 55 3.56 -4.50 5.50
N LEU A 56 2.46 -4.40 6.26
CA LEU A 56 1.24 -5.13 5.98
C LEU A 56 0.59 -4.65 4.68
N ALA A 57 0.52 -3.33 4.45
CA ALA A 57 -0.02 -2.72 3.23
C ALA A 57 0.83 -3.08 1.99
N ASP A 58 2.15 -3.03 2.10
CA ASP A 58 3.07 -3.46 1.05
C ASP A 58 2.88 -4.94 0.72
N GLY A 59 2.68 -5.79 1.74
CA GLY A 59 2.40 -7.21 1.55
C GLY A 59 1.10 -7.47 0.77
N VAL A 60 0.08 -6.62 0.94
CA VAL A 60 -1.15 -6.66 0.11
C VAL A 60 -0.81 -6.35 -1.34
N MET A 61 -0.08 -5.26 -1.59
CA MET A 61 0.28 -4.86 -2.95
C MET A 61 1.18 -5.88 -3.64
N ASP A 62 2.18 -6.41 -2.95
CA ASP A 62 3.07 -7.46 -3.47
C ASP A 62 2.27 -8.71 -3.88
N ALA A 63 1.39 -9.18 -3.00
CA ALA A 63 0.55 -10.35 -3.30
C ALA A 63 -0.41 -10.07 -4.47
N ALA A 64 -1.06 -8.91 -4.48
CA ALA A 64 -1.97 -8.52 -5.55
C ALA A 64 -1.25 -8.38 -6.90
N ILE A 65 -0.05 -7.79 -6.93
CA ILE A 65 0.77 -7.70 -8.15
C ILE A 65 1.14 -9.08 -8.67
N LEU A 66 1.55 -10.01 -7.80
CA LEU A 66 1.89 -11.38 -8.20
C LEU A 66 0.68 -12.12 -8.76
N ALA A 67 -0.49 -11.99 -8.15
CA ALA A 67 -1.74 -12.56 -8.66
C ALA A 67 -2.08 -12.00 -10.05
N ARG A 68 -1.98 -10.67 -10.21
CA ARG A 68 -2.27 -10.01 -11.47
C ARG A 68 -1.29 -10.40 -12.57
N LEU A 69 0.00 -10.41 -12.29
CA LEU A 69 1.01 -10.78 -13.28
C LEU A 69 0.81 -12.21 -13.75
N GLU A 70 0.52 -13.16 -12.86
CA GLU A 70 0.23 -14.53 -13.22
C GLU A 70 -1.01 -14.63 -14.11
N ALA A 71 -2.07 -13.85 -13.78
CA ALA A 71 -3.33 -13.87 -14.53
C ALA A 71 -3.25 -13.17 -15.90
N THR A 72 -2.35 -12.18 -16.07
CA THR A 72 -2.41 -11.27 -17.24
C THR A 72 -1.13 -11.21 -18.06
N TRP A 73 -0.10 -12.00 -17.74
CA TRP A 73 1.19 -11.94 -18.44
C TRP A 73 1.03 -12.35 -19.92
N PRO A 74 1.36 -11.48 -20.88
CA PRO A 74 1.07 -11.72 -22.28
C PRO A 74 1.90 -12.84 -22.92
N GLY A 75 2.98 -13.28 -22.27
CA GLY A 75 3.83 -14.39 -22.71
C GLY A 75 3.34 -15.76 -22.26
N ARG A 76 2.13 -15.87 -21.65
CA ARG A 76 1.57 -17.16 -21.20
C ARG A 76 0.19 -17.41 -21.80
N SER A 77 -0.02 -18.65 -22.27
CA SER A 77 -1.36 -19.14 -22.58
C SER A 77 -2.16 -19.42 -21.30
N ASP A 78 -3.47 -19.59 -21.44
CA ASP A 78 -4.34 -19.87 -20.29
C ASP A 78 -3.95 -21.18 -19.57
N GLU A 79 -3.50 -22.20 -20.34
CA GLU A 79 -3.05 -23.49 -19.77
C GLU A 79 -1.72 -23.36 -18.99
N GLN A 80 -0.93 -22.33 -19.25
CA GLN A 80 0.33 -22.06 -18.56
C GLN A 80 0.15 -21.25 -17.27
N ARG A 81 -1.04 -20.73 -17.02
CA ARG A 81 -1.36 -19.96 -15.81
C ARG A 81 -1.65 -20.89 -14.65
N CYS A 82 -1.07 -20.58 -13.49
CA CYS A 82 -1.25 -21.38 -12.30
C CYS A 82 -2.36 -20.78 -11.41
N GLN A 83 -3.60 -21.27 -11.57
CA GLN A 83 -4.74 -20.79 -10.77
C GLN A 83 -4.48 -20.95 -9.26
N ALA A 84 -3.91 -22.07 -8.83
CA ALA A 84 -3.59 -22.30 -7.42
C ALA A 84 -2.60 -21.26 -6.85
N TRP A 85 -1.69 -20.73 -7.68
CA TRP A 85 -0.80 -19.63 -7.27
C TRP A 85 -1.57 -18.31 -7.14
N ILE A 86 -2.45 -18.01 -8.08
CA ILE A 86 -3.33 -16.83 -8.02
C ILE A 86 -4.15 -16.86 -6.74
N ASP A 87 -4.84 -17.98 -6.48
CA ASP A 87 -5.68 -18.16 -5.30
C ASP A 87 -4.88 -18.01 -3.99
N ARG A 88 -3.66 -18.55 -3.96
CA ARG A 88 -2.74 -18.38 -2.84
C ARG A 88 -2.39 -16.91 -2.59
N GLN A 89 -2.13 -16.13 -3.64
CA GLN A 89 -1.80 -14.71 -3.48
C GLN A 89 -3.04 -13.91 -3.04
N LEU A 90 -4.21 -14.17 -3.63
CA LEU A 90 -5.45 -13.51 -3.23
C LEU A 90 -5.85 -13.87 -1.79
N GLY A 91 -5.61 -15.10 -1.36
CA GLY A 91 -5.79 -15.49 0.04
C GLY A 91 -4.92 -14.71 1.02
N LYS A 92 -3.70 -14.29 0.62
CA LYS A 92 -2.88 -13.38 1.45
C LYS A 92 -3.48 -11.97 1.52
N VAL A 93 -4.02 -11.48 0.38
CA VAL A 93 -4.71 -10.18 0.35
C VAL A 93 -5.90 -10.21 1.32
N ASP A 94 -6.74 -11.24 1.25
CA ASP A 94 -7.91 -11.38 2.12
C ASP A 94 -7.50 -11.43 3.61
N ALA A 95 -6.53 -12.28 3.97
CA ALA A 95 -6.03 -12.38 5.34
C ALA A 95 -5.48 -11.04 5.85
N ALA A 96 -4.80 -10.28 5.00
CA ALA A 96 -4.27 -8.97 5.36
C ALA A 96 -5.40 -7.93 5.54
N LEU A 97 -6.44 -7.94 4.70
CA LEU A 97 -7.61 -7.08 4.86
C LEU A 97 -8.35 -7.36 6.17
N VAL A 98 -8.51 -8.63 6.54
CA VAL A 98 -9.07 -9.03 7.84
C VAL A 98 -8.20 -8.48 8.99
N ALA A 99 -6.88 -8.63 8.89
CA ALA A 99 -5.95 -8.13 9.91
C ALA A 99 -6.02 -6.60 10.03
N MET A 100 -6.06 -5.89 8.89
CA MET A 100 -6.20 -4.42 8.84
C MET A 100 -7.53 -3.97 9.46
N ALA A 101 -8.65 -4.59 9.09
CA ALA A 101 -9.96 -4.25 9.61
C ALA A 101 -10.04 -4.43 11.13
N ARG A 102 -9.48 -5.55 11.64
CA ARG A 102 -9.38 -5.82 13.08
C ARG A 102 -8.46 -4.82 13.78
N GLY A 103 -7.30 -4.51 13.20
CA GLY A 103 -6.33 -3.58 13.78
C GLY A 103 -6.83 -2.14 13.79
N LEU A 104 -7.59 -1.71 12.78
CA LEU A 104 -8.23 -0.41 12.72
C LEU A 104 -9.36 -0.31 13.76
N GLY A 105 -10.26 -1.30 13.81
CA GLY A 105 -11.42 -1.28 14.70
C GLY A 105 -12.24 0.01 14.52
N ASP A 106 -12.49 0.70 15.63
CA ASP A 106 -13.23 1.97 15.66
C ASP A 106 -12.30 3.21 15.68
N LYS A 107 -10.99 3.01 15.55
CA LYS A 107 -10.04 4.12 15.53
C LYS A 107 -10.25 5.01 14.30
N PRO A 108 -10.05 6.32 14.41
CA PRO A 108 -10.17 7.24 13.28
C PRO A 108 -9.05 7.08 12.25
N PHE A 109 -7.90 6.50 12.64
CA PHE A 109 -6.72 6.20 11.82
C PHE A 109 -6.04 4.92 12.30
N CYS A 110 -5.22 4.32 11.46
CA CYS A 110 -4.60 3.02 11.71
C CYS A 110 -3.84 2.95 13.04
N SER A 111 -3.03 3.98 13.33
CA SER A 111 -2.19 4.05 14.53
C SER A 111 -2.76 4.95 15.64
N GLY A 112 -4.06 5.28 15.61
CA GLY A 112 -4.70 6.05 16.66
C GLY A 112 -5.55 7.21 16.17
N ILE A 113 -5.34 8.42 16.74
CA ILE A 113 -6.18 9.59 16.49
C ILE A 113 -5.62 10.54 15.42
N HIS A 114 -4.37 10.36 15.02
CA HIS A 114 -3.69 11.20 14.05
C HIS A 114 -3.33 10.42 12.80
N LEU A 115 -3.36 11.11 11.65
CA LEU A 115 -2.87 10.58 10.39
C LEU A 115 -1.36 10.27 10.50
N SER A 116 -0.96 9.12 9.99
CA SER A 116 0.43 8.69 9.94
C SER A 116 0.74 8.00 8.61
N LEU A 117 1.97 7.57 8.41
CA LEU A 117 2.37 6.80 7.22
C LEU A 117 1.55 5.51 7.08
N SER A 118 1.10 4.90 8.19
CA SER A 118 0.24 3.71 8.15
C SER A 118 -1.05 3.94 7.35
N ASP A 119 -1.67 5.10 7.49
CA ASP A 119 -2.90 5.44 6.77
C ASP A 119 -2.65 5.67 5.29
N VAL A 120 -1.52 6.31 4.96
CA VAL A 120 -1.11 6.52 3.57
C VAL A 120 -0.86 5.17 2.89
N ALA A 121 -0.09 4.28 3.52
CA ALA A 121 0.21 2.96 2.99
C ALA A 121 -1.06 2.11 2.79
N VAL A 122 -1.93 2.06 3.80
CA VAL A 122 -3.22 1.34 3.72
C VAL A 122 -4.11 1.95 2.64
N GLY A 123 -4.20 3.29 2.57
CA GLY A 123 -4.98 3.97 1.54
C GLY A 123 -4.50 3.65 0.12
N CYS A 124 -3.17 3.60 -0.10
CA CYS A 124 -2.59 3.21 -1.38
C CYS A 124 -2.92 1.75 -1.73
N ALA A 125 -2.81 0.82 -0.77
CA ALA A 125 -3.14 -0.58 -0.98
C ALA A 125 -4.63 -0.77 -1.33
N LEU A 126 -5.54 -0.14 -0.59
CA LEU A 126 -6.98 -0.20 -0.86
C LEU A 126 -7.34 0.44 -2.22
N GLY A 127 -6.69 1.56 -2.57
CA GLY A 127 -6.82 2.20 -3.88
C GLY A 127 -6.36 1.30 -5.01
N TYR A 128 -5.22 0.62 -4.84
CA TYR A 128 -4.71 -0.35 -5.81
C TYR A 128 -5.67 -1.52 -6.01
N LEU A 129 -6.23 -2.09 -4.93
CA LEU A 129 -7.22 -3.16 -5.02
C LEU A 129 -8.47 -2.69 -5.77
N SER A 130 -9.00 -1.50 -5.47
CA SER A 130 -10.16 -0.96 -6.16
C SER A 130 -9.92 -0.74 -7.66
N PHE A 131 -8.69 -0.34 -8.03
CA PHE A 131 -8.31 -0.08 -9.42
C PHE A 131 -8.05 -1.36 -10.22
N ARG A 132 -7.37 -2.34 -9.65
CA ARG A 132 -6.89 -3.53 -10.36
C ARG A 132 -7.73 -4.79 -10.15
N PHE A 133 -8.51 -4.82 -9.08
CA PHE A 133 -9.32 -5.96 -8.67
C PHE A 133 -10.75 -5.49 -8.31
N PRO A 134 -11.47 -4.86 -9.25
CA PRO A 134 -12.83 -4.36 -8.98
C PRO A 134 -13.81 -5.46 -8.57
N GLN A 135 -13.51 -6.72 -8.89
CA GLN A 135 -14.29 -7.90 -8.48
C GLN A 135 -14.13 -8.26 -7.00
N LEU A 136 -13.09 -7.74 -6.31
CA LEU A 136 -12.94 -7.94 -4.87
C LEU A 136 -13.86 -6.97 -4.13
N GLU A 137 -14.91 -7.50 -3.54
CA GLU A 137 -15.91 -6.70 -2.79
C GLU A 137 -15.42 -6.30 -1.40
N TRP A 138 -14.13 -5.93 -1.27
CA TRP A 138 -13.51 -5.61 0.01
C TRP A 138 -14.22 -4.49 0.77
N ARG A 139 -14.85 -3.55 0.06
CA ARG A 139 -15.58 -2.43 0.70
C ARG A 139 -16.82 -2.92 1.44
N THR A 140 -17.50 -3.91 0.92
CA THR A 140 -18.67 -4.52 1.52
C THR A 140 -18.29 -5.42 2.69
N THR A 141 -17.24 -6.22 2.51
CA THR A 141 -16.77 -7.17 3.54
C THR A 141 -16.01 -6.50 4.69
N HIS A 142 -15.40 -5.33 4.45
CA HIS A 142 -14.62 -4.58 5.43
C HIS A 142 -15.07 -3.12 5.54
N PRO A 143 -16.26 -2.82 6.10
CA PRO A 143 -16.83 -1.47 6.14
C PRO A 143 -15.99 -0.47 6.94
N THR A 144 -15.17 -0.91 7.90
CA THR A 144 -14.24 -0.05 8.64
C THR A 144 -13.14 0.48 7.72
N LEU A 145 -12.57 -0.38 6.87
CA LEU A 145 -11.58 0.01 5.87
C LEU A 145 -12.19 0.89 4.78
N ALA A 146 -13.45 0.63 4.40
CA ALA A 146 -14.18 1.47 3.44
C ALA A 146 -14.33 2.90 3.97
N ARG A 147 -14.74 3.08 5.24
CA ARG A 147 -14.83 4.40 5.88
C ARG A 147 -13.47 5.13 5.92
N LEU A 148 -12.39 4.40 6.24
CA LEU A 148 -11.04 4.97 6.21
C LEU A 148 -10.66 5.41 4.80
N ALA A 149 -10.89 4.58 3.78
CA ALA A 149 -10.58 4.90 2.39
C ALA A 149 -11.36 6.13 1.90
N ASP A 150 -12.66 6.25 2.24
CA ASP A 150 -13.48 7.41 1.91
C ASP A 150 -12.96 8.69 2.58
N LYS A 151 -12.57 8.60 3.85
CA LYS A 151 -11.97 9.71 4.59
C LYS A 151 -10.64 10.16 3.96
N LEU A 152 -9.79 9.21 3.56
CA LEU A 152 -8.51 9.50 2.91
C LEU A 152 -8.71 10.10 1.50
N ALA A 153 -9.71 9.65 0.76
CA ALA A 153 -10.04 10.17 -0.58
C ALA A 153 -10.41 11.67 -0.60
N LEU A 154 -10.84 12.22 0.54
CA LEU A 154 -11.10 13.65 0.70
C LEU A 154 -9.83 14.51 0.80
N ARG A 155 -8.68 13.89 1.00
CA ARG A 155 -7.40 14.62 1.06
C ARG A 155 -6.91 14.91 -0.35
N GLN A 156 -6.43 16.13 -0.56
CA GLN A 156 -5.90 16.56 -1.86
C GLN A 156 -4.81 15.61 -2.38
N SER A 157 -3.91 15.14 -1.49
CA SER A 157 -2.84 14.20 -1.87
C SER A 157 -3.36 12.88 -2.45
N PHE A 158 -4.55 12.42 -2.06
CA PHE A 158 -5.17 11.23 -2.63
C PHE A 158 -5.98 11.53 -3.89
N SER A 159 -6.70 12.67 -3.91
CA SER A 159 -7.47 13.06 -5.09
C SER A 159 -6.57 13.32 -6.29
N ASP A 160 -5.44 14.02 -6.09
CA ASP A 160 -4.51 14.43 -7.15
C ASP A 160 -3.67 13.26 -7.69
N THR A 161 -3.55 12.17 -6.93
CA THR A 161 -2.75 10.99 -7.29
C THR A 161 -3.59 9.75 -7.59
N LYS A 162 -4.90 9.90 -7.71
CA LYS A 162 -5.80 8.79 -8.03
C LYS A 162 -5.45 8.22 -9.40
N PRO A 163 -5.25 6.88 -9.51
CA PRO A 163 -5.00 6.27 -10.81
C PRO A 163 -6.21 6.43 -11.73
N GLY A 164 -5.94 6.84 -12.97
CA GLY A 164 -6.91 7.00 -14.04
C GLY A 164 -7.07 5.73 -14.87
#